data_8e3cc581c5f41cd75bfb882eeaa48f75
#
_entry.id   8e3cc581c5f41cd75bfb882eeaa48f75
#
_cell.length_a   1.000
_cell.length_b   1.000
_cell.length_c   1.000
_cell.angle_alpha   90.00
_cell.angle_beta   90.00
_cell.angle_gamma   90.00
#
_symmetry.space_group_name_H-M   'P 1'
#
loop_
_entity.id
_entity.type
_entity.pdbx_description
1 polymer ?
#
loop_
_entity_poly.entity_id
_entity_poly.type
_entity_poly.pdbx_seq_one_letter_code
_entity_poly.pdbx_strand_id
1 'polypeptide(L)'
;MVVALAEKIKLDIAIADLPHTAAISRGEIPIEGVEPNFIKVVPQIGAFRRMVRQVEFDVCEIAPTTYIIARAYGAPFVALPIFVTRRFHHGGLLVRPDAGIKQPKDLEGRKVGVRAYSVTTGVWTRGILIDEYGLDSSKVTWVVDDEEHVTQIQLPQNVVHAPEGRSLADMMEDGGLVAGFEANAGIGRSGSPTGGWKEREANYPDLFPNAAELEDAWYRKTGIYPMHGTIVVKDAVLAKHPWVARSLFEAFSRAKAKWLDTLHSGAAQTASDKKYRALTKIVGDDPLPYGMKQNLATVKALEDTAFKQKLTPKRMAISDIFVDPEQV
;
A
#
# COMPACT_ATOMS: atom_id res chain seq x y z
N MET A 1 4.84 44.17 20.61
CA MET A 1 5.85 43.11 20.54
C MET A 1 5.54 42.32 19.28
N VAL A 2 6.29 42.55 18.20
CA VAL A 2 6.11 41.83 16.92
C VAL A 2 6.69 40.43 17.17
N VAL A 3 5.83 39.42 17.29
CA VAL A 3 6.28 38.01 17.27
C VAL A 3 6.88 37.78 15.90
N ALA A 4 8.21 37.62 15.86
CA ALA A 4 8.87 37.24 14.62
C ALA A 4 8.23 35.92 14.18
N LEU A 5 7.58 35.91 13.01
CA LEU A 5 7.12 34.69 12.37
C LEU A 5 8.36 33.82 12.19
N ALA A 6 8.40 32.70 12.88
CA ALA A 6 9.47 31.71 12.69
C ALA A 6 9.57 31.37 11.21
N GLU A 7 10.80 31.41 10.68
CA GLU A 7 11.05 31.12 9.25
C GLU A 7 10.58 29.70 8.95
N LYS A 8 9.68 29.57 7.94
CA LYS A 8 9.17 28.27 7.53
C LYS A 8 10.28 27.47 6.84
N ILE A 9 10.34 26.18 7.11
CA ILE A 9 11.24 25.29 6.39
C ILE A 9 10.60 24.85 5.06
N LYS A 10 11.42 24.78 4.01
CA LYS A 10 10.97 24.26 2.71
C LYS A 10 11.08 22.75 2.68
N LEU A 11 10.03 22.07 2.26
CA LEU A 11 10.01 20.61 2.10
C LEU A 11 9.44 20.23 0.73
N ASP A 12 10.14 19.31 0.06
CA ASP A 12 9.69 18.67 -1.17
C ASP A 12 8.74 17.51 -0.81
N ILE A 13 7.47 17.61 -1.23
CA ILE A 13 6.40 16.71 -0.85
C ILE A 13 5.79 16.04 -2.08
N ALA A 14 5.86 14.70 -2.16
CA ALA A 14 5.25 13.91 -3.22
C ALA A 14 4.12 13.02 -2.68
N ILE A 15 2.89 13.48 -2.83
CA ILE A 15 1.66 12.77 -2.40
C ILE A 15 0.66 12.75 -3.54
N ALA A 16 -0.23 11.73 -3.55
CA ALA A 16 -1.32 11.66 -4.50
C ALA A 16 -2.40 12.73 -4.21
N ASP A 17 -3.04 13.20 -5.27
CA ASP A 17 -4.19 14.11 -5.17
C ASP A 17 -5.46 13.28 -4.89
N LEU A 18 -5.67 12.96 -3.61
CA LEU A 18 -6.82 12.20 -3.14
C LEU A 18 -7.86 13.14 -2.51
N PRO A 19 -9.17 12.81 -2.54
CA PRO A 19 -10.21 13.68 -1.98
C PRO A 19 -9.92 14.16 -0.55
N HIS A 20 -9.35 13.30 0.29
CA HIS A 20 -9.03 13.58 1.70
C HIS A 20 -7.65 14.19 1.93
N THR A 21 -6.82 14.37 0.90
CA THR A 21 -5.52 15.07 0.97
C THR A 21 -5.49 16.34 0.14
N ALA A 22 -6.41 16.51 -0.80
CA ALA A 22 -6.45 17.61 -1.75
C ALA A 22 -6.44 19.01 -1.10
N ALA A 23 -7.06 19.18 0.08
CA ALA A 23 -7.05 20.45 0.79
C ALA A 23 -5.64 20.89 1.24
N ILE A 24 -4.70 19.94 1.42
CA ILE A 24 -3.30 20.24 1.73
C ILE A 24 -2.60 20.69 0.46
N SER A 25 -2.68 19.92 -0.63
CA SER A 25 -2.01 20.22 -1.89
C SER A 25 -2.49 21.52 -2.54
N ARG A 26 -3.73 21.92 -2.27
CA ARG A 26 -4.31 23.21 -2.71
C ARG A 26 -3.99 24.38 -1.78
N GLY A 27 -3.29 24.15 -0.67
CA GLY A 27 -2.97 25.19 0.30
C GLY A 27 -4.15 25.66 1.17
N GLU A 28 -5.29 24.98 1.10
CA GLU A 28 -6.48 25.30 1.93
C GLU A 28 -6.23 24.93 3.42
N ILE A 29 -5.40 23.94 3.65
CA ILE A 29 -4.96 23.52 4.98
C ILE A 29 -3.44 23.59 5.01
N PRO A 30 -2.87 24.53 5.76
CA PRO A 30 -1.43 24.67 5.88
C PRO A 30 -0.83 23.57 6.74
N ILE A 31 0.42 23.20 6.44
CA ILE A 31 1.29 22.43 7.32
C ILE A 31 2.05 23.45 8.17
N GLU A 32 1.80 23.47 9.46
CA GLU A 32 2.35 24.51 10.35
C GLU A 32 3.88 24.49 10.33
N GLY A 33 4.49 25.67 10.20
CA GLY A 33 5.94 25.82 10.12
C GLY A 33 6.60 25.35 8.82
N VAL A 34 5.84 24.86 7.83
CA VAL A 34 6.34 24.35 6.55
C VAL A 34 5.90 25.22 5.39
N GLU A 35 6.81 25.47 4.46
CA GLU A 35 6.55 25.95 3.10
C GLU A 35 6.62 24.75 2.15
N PRO A 36 5.48 24.13 1.77
CA PRO A 36 5.51 22.91 0.97
C PRO A 36 5.75 23.20 -0.50
N ASN A 37 6.66 22.43 -1.12
CA ASN A 37 6.82 22.33 -2.57
C ASN A 37 6.22 20.98 -3.01
N PHE A 38 4.99 21.00 -3.54
CA PHE A 38 4.32 19.78 -3.98
C PHE A 38 4.84 19.33 -5.35
N ILE A 39 5.48 18.16 -5.38
CA ILE A 39 6.04 17.55 -6.59
C ILE A 39 5.03 16.54 -7.12
N LYS A 40 4.43 16.85 -8.26
CA LYS A 40 3.46 15.96 -8.91
C LYS A 40 4.18 14.83 -9.64
N VAL A 41 3.89 13.59 -9.29
CA VAL A 41 4.37 12.38 -9.97
C VAL A 41 3.17 11.56 -10.44
N VAL A 42 3.10 11.27 -11.73
CA VAL A 42 2.00 10.50 -12.34
C VAL A 42 2.60 9.39 -13.19
N PRO A 43 2.24 8.13 -12.92
CA PRO A 43 1.46 7.64 -11.77
C PRO A 43 2.25 7.73 -10.46
N GLN A 44 1.54 7.83 -9.32
CA GLN A 44 2.15 7.98 -7.98
C GLN A 44 3.16 6.88 -7.63
N ILE A 45 3.00 5.68 -8.16
CA ILE A 45 3.96 4.57 -7.98
C ILE A 45 5.39 4.92 -8.45
N GLY A 46 5.53 5.88 -9.38
CA GLY A 46 6.82 6.42 -9.77
C GLY A 46 7.55 7.15 -8.65
N ALA A 47 6.80 7.85 -7.77
CA ALA A 47 7.37 8.49 -6.58
C ALA A 47 7.93 7.46 -5.59
N PHE A 48 7.25 6.31 -5.44
CA PHE A 48 7.72 5.24 -4.54
C PHE A 48 9.12 4.76 -4.91
N ARG A 49 9.36 4.49 -6.20
CA ARG A 49 10.68 4.04 -6.70
C ARG A 49 11.76 5.11 -6.51
N ARG A 50 11.44 6.37 -6.80
CA ARG A 50 12.36 7.52 -6.63
C ARG A 50 12.68 7.73 -5.14
N MET A 51 11.69 7.61 -4.26
CA MET A 51 11.91 7.70 -2.80
C MET A 51 12.80 6.57 -2.31
N VAL A 52 12.53 5.31 -2.69
CA VAL A 52 13.30 4.14 -2.22
C VAL A 52 14.74 4.18 -2.74
N ARG A 53 14.95 4.51 -4.00
CA ARG A 53 16.26 4.38 -4.65
C ARG A 53 17.14 5.63 -4.54
N GLN A 54 16.52 6.81 -4.40
CA GLN A 54 17.22 8.10 -4.46
C GLN A 54 16.98 8.98 -3.22
N VAL A 55 16.03 8.60 -2.36
CA VAL A 55 15.56 9.40 -1.21
C VAL A 55 15.24 10.83 -1.64
N GLU A 56 14.56 10.98 -2.79
CA GLU A 56 14.44 12.26 -3.49
C GLU A 56 13.59 13.26 -2.72
N PHE A 57 12.46 12.83 -2.14
CA PHE A 57 11.50 13.72 -1.50
C PHE A 57 11.72 13.80 0.01
N ASP A 58 11.44 14.95 0.63
CA ASP A 58 11.47 15.09 2.08
C ASP A 58 10.29 14.39 2.75
N VAL A 59 9.12 14.46 2.09
CA VAL A 59 7.89 13.75 2.50
C VAL A 59 7.33 13.05 1.26
N CYS A 60 6.99 11.77 1.41
CA CYS A 60 6.46 11.00 0.29
C CYS A 60 5.34 10.07 0.73
N GLU A 61 4.27 9.97 -0.07
CA GLU A 61 3.37 8.83 0.00
C GLU A 61 4.07 7.61 -0.58
N ILE A 62 3.97 6.46 0.13
CA ILE A 62 4.57 5.20 -0.31
C ILE A 62 3.66 4.02 0.04
N ALA A 63 3.78 2.93 -0.72
CA ALA A 63 3.15 1.66 -0.37
C ALA A 63 3.79 1.08 0.91
N PRO A 64 3.00 0.67 1.91
CA PRO A 64 3.52 0.28 3.23
C PRO A 64 4.43 -0.95 3.19
N THR A 65 4.20 -1.91 2.27
CA THR A 65 5.11 -3.05 2.09
C THR A 65 6.43 -2.62 1.48
N THR A 66 6.41 -1.76 0.46
CA THR A 66 7.63 -1.15 -0.10
C THR A 66 8.40 -0.41 1.00
N TYR A 67 7.69 0.35 1.84
CA TYR A 67 8.29 1.09 2.95
C TYR A 67 8.96 0.16 3.97
N ILE A 68 8.24 -0.84 4.50
CA ILE A 68 8.79 -1.69 5.58
C ILE A 68 10.01 -2.47 5.09
N ILE A 69 10.01 -2.90 3.83
CA ILE A 69 11.16 -3.57 3.21
C ILE A 69 12.32 -2.57 3.08
N ALA A 70 12.09 -1.39 2.51
CA ALA A 70 13.14 -0.37 2.37
C ALA A 70 13.77 -0.02 3.72
N ARG A 71 12.94 0.18 4.76
CA ARG A 71 13.41 0.49 6.12
C ARG A 71 14.25 -0.66 6.70
N ALA A 72 13.83 -1.91 6.49
CA ALA A 72 14.58 -3.09 6.93
C ALA A 72 15.96 -3.22 6.28
N TYR A 73 16.13 -2.68 5.08
CA TYR A 73 17.40 -2.59 4.36
C TYR A 73 18.10 -1.23 4.53
N GLY A 74 17.72 -0.43 5.53
CA GLY A 74 18.44 0.77 5.94
C GLY A 74 18.08 2.05 5.20
N ALA A 75 16.93 2.11 4.53
CA ALA A 75 16.47 3.35 3.90
C ALA A 75 16.31 4.48 4.94
N PRO A 76 16.85 5.71 4.69
CA PRO A 76 16.92 6.79 5.66
C PRO A 76 15.64 7.63 5.68
N PHE A 77 14.50 6.98 5.81
CA PHE A 77 13.19 7.62 6.01
C PHE A 77 12.29 6.73 6.87
N VAL A 78 11.39 7.34 7.61
CA VAL A 78 10.51 6.68 8.57
C VAL A 78 9.06 7.06 8.31
N ALA A 79 8.13 6.13 8.57
CA ALA A 79 6.69 6.37 8.38
C ALA A 79 6.07 7.12 9.56
N LEU A 80 5.10 7.97 9.23
CA LEU A 80 4.09 8.46 10.16
C LEU A 80 2.84 7.59 10.06
N PRO A 81 2.07 7.44 11.14
CA PRO A 81 0.82 6.65 11.13
C PRO A 81 -0.32 7.41 10.44
N ILE A 82 -0.06 7.86 9.21
CA ILE A 82 -0.98 8.54 8.30
C ILE A 82 -1.22 7.59 7.13
N PHE A 83 -2.38 6.93 7.12
CA PHE A 83 -2.70 5.88 6.14
C PHE A 83 -3.69 6.42 5.12
N VAL A 84 -3.17 6.98 4.04
CA VAL A 84 -3.94 7.69 3.02
C VAL A 84 -4.76 6.79 2.10
N THR A 85 -4.45 5.50 2.03
CA THR A 85 -5.27 4.52 1.30
C THR A 85 -5.36 3.20 2.06
N ARG A 86 -6.56 2.59 2.01
CA ARG A 86 -6.86 1.29 2.62
C ARG A 86 -7.79 0.48 1.74
N ARG A 87 -7.67 -0.83 1.82
CA ARG A 87 -8.61 -1.78 1.26
C ARG A 87 -8.38 -3.18 1.82
N PHE A 88 -9.40 -3.99 1.84
CA PHE A 88 -9.27 -5.41 2.07
C PHE A 88 -8.66 -6.13 0.85
N HIS A 89 -8.24 -7.37 1.03
CA HIS A 89 -7.46 -8.12 0.05
C HIS A 89 -7.88 -9.59 -0.08
N HIS A 90 -9.13 -9.94 0.22
CA HIS A 90 -9.67 -11.25 -0.11
C HIS A 90 -10.00 -11.34 -1.60
N GLY A 91 -10.63 -10.30 -2.16
CA GLY A 91 -10.87 -10.20 -3.59
C GLY A 91 -9.65 -9.78 -4.40
N GLY A 92 -9.75 -9.94 -5.73
CA GLY A 92 -8.74 -9.52 -6.69
C GLY A 92 -7.63 -10.53 -6.98
N LEU A 93 -7.79 -11.79 -6.54
CA LEU A 93 -7.03 -12.92 -7.07
C LEU A 93 -7.91 -13.70 -8.04
N LEU A 94 -7.71 -13.46 -9.32
CA LEU A 94 -8.51 -14.02 -10.40
C LEU A 94 -7.98 -15.40 -10.81
N VAL A 95 -8.88 -16.34 -11.09
CA VAL A 95 -8.53 -17.72 -11.45
C VAL A 95 -9.06 -18.09 -12.82
N ARG A 96 -8.34 -18.93 -13.55
CA ARG A 96 -8.81 -19.47 -14.81
C ARG A 96 -9.92 -20.50 -14.54
N PRO A 97 -11.06 -20.43 -15.27
CA PRO A 97 -12.19 -21.33 -15.07
C PRO A 97 -11.84 -22.81 -15.32
N ASP A 98 -10.92 -23.06 -16.26
CA ASP A 98 -10.48 -24.41 -16.67
C ASP A 98 -9.31 -24.96 -15.83
N ALA A 99 -8.76 -24.17 -14.89
CA ALA A 99 -7.62 -24.57 -14.08
C ALA A 99 -7.96 -25.48 -12.88
N GLY A 100 -9.26 -25.61 -12.57
CA GLY A 100 -9.73 -26.44 -11.44
C GLY A 100 -9.45 -25.85 -10.07
N ILE A 101 -9.14 -24.56 -9.96
CA ILE A 101 -8.88 -23.86 -8.70
C ILE A 101 -10.23 -23.50 -8.05
N LYS A 102 -10.50 -24.02 -6.86
CA LYS A 102 -11.72 -23.79 -6.07
C LYS A 102 -11.44 -23.20 -4.69
N GLN A 103 -10.25 -23.42 -4.18
CA GLN A 103 -9.81 -22.98 -2.86
C GLN A 103 -8.31 -22.65 -2.88
N PRO A 104 -7.80 -21.88 -1.89
CA PRO A 104 -6.38 -21.48 -1.87
C PRO A 104 -5.37 -22.61 -1.98
N LYS A 105 -5.62 -23.76 -1.35
CA LYS A 105 -4.70 -24.91 -1.40
C LYS A 105 -4.52 -25.50 -2.80
N ASP A 106 -5.48 -25.29 -3.70
CA ASP A 106 -5.38 -25.78 -5.08
C ASP A 106 -4.30 -25.01 -5.90
N LEU A 107 -3.79 -23.91 -5.34
CA LEU A 107 -2.68 -23.16 -5.92
C LEU A 107 -1.31 -23.83 -5.67
N GLU A 108 -1.21 -24.76 -4.72
CA GLU A 108 0.04 -25.48 -4.45
C GLU A 108 0.45 -26.32 -5.67
N GLY A 109 1.72 -26.22 -6.04
CA GLY A 109 2.27 -26.85 -7.26
C GLY A 109 1.94 -26.08 -8.55
N ARG A 110 1.29 -24.92 -8.47
CA ARG A 110 0.81 -24.18 -9.64
C ARG A 110 1.55 -22.83 -9.79
N LYS A 111 1.39 -22.18 -10.95
CA LYS A 111 1.97 -20.87 -11.27
C LYS A 111 0.94 -19.78 -11.10
N VAL A 112 1.25 -18.76 -10.29
CA VAL A 112 0.40 -17.61 -10.01
C VAL A 112 1.13 -16.32 -10.35
N GLY A 113 0.48 -15.44 -11.12
CA GLY A 113 1.06 -14.19 -11.58
C GLY A 113 0.87 -13.05 -10.58
N VAL A 114 1.94 -12.34 -10.25
CA VAL A 114 1.94 -11.11 -9.46
C VAL A 114 2.99 -10.15 -10.02
N ARG A 115 2.65 -8.87 -10.22
CA ARG A 115 3.53 -7.89 -10.87
C ARG A 115 4.95 -7.87 -10.31
N ALA A 116 5.09 -7.74 -9.01
CA ALA A 116 6.31 -7.85 -8.24
C ALA A 116 5.98 -8.58 -6.93
N TYR A 117 6.89 -9.39 -6.40
CA TYR A 117 6.59 -10.21 -5.24
C TYR A 117 6.25 -9.38 -3.99
N SER A 118 6.87 -8.21 -3.83
CA SER A 118 6.64 -7.29 -2.72
C SER A 118 5.44 -6.35 -2.89
N VAL A 119 4.67 -6.44 -4.00
CA VAL A 119 3.51 -5.56 -4.19
C VAL A 119 2.50 -5.73 -3.06
N THR A 120 2.02 -4.61 -2.52
CA THR A 120 1.20 -4.58 -1.29
C THR A 120 -0.03 -5.51 -1.38
N THR A 121 -0.74 -5.52 -2.51
CA THR A 121 -1.85 -6.44 -2.75
C THR A 121 -1.41 -7.89 -2.59
N GLY A 122 -0.33 -8.29 -3.29
CA GLY A 122 0.19 -9.66 -3.22
C GLY A 122 0.64 -10.06 -1.82
N VAL A 123 1.28 -9.16 -1.08
CA VAL A 123 1.75 -9.44 0.28
C VAL A 123 0.59 -9.67 1.24
N TRP A 124 -0.43 -8.80 1.23
CA TRP A 124 -1.61 -8.96 2.08
C TRP A 124 -2.42 -10.20 1.71
N THR A 125 -2.71 -10.40 0.41
CA THR A 125 -3.46 -11.58 -0.04
C THR A 125 -2.73 -12.87 0.34
N ARG A 126 -1.42 -12.99 0.05
CA ARG A 126 -0.65 -14.18 0.45
C ARG A 126 -0.67 -14.40 1.97
N GLY A 127 -0.55 -13.32 2.77
CA GLY A 127 -0.67 -13.41 4.23
C GLY A 127 -2.01 -13.99 4.66
N ILE A 128 -3.10 -13.51 4.09
CA ILE A 128 -4.45 -14.03 4.34
C ILE A 128 -4.57 -15.50 3.92
N LEU A 129 -4.09 -15.86 2.72
CA LEU A 129 -4.15 -17.25 2.24
C LEU A 129 -3.33 -18.20 3.11
N ILE A 130 -2.21 -17.76 3.65
CA ILE A 130 -1.37 -18.54 4.57
C ILE A 130 -2.06 -18.70 5.93
N ASP A 131 -2.45 -17.58 6.54
CA ASP A 131 -2.89 -17.57 7.95
C ASP A 131 -4.33 -18.08 8.13
N GLU A 132 -5.23 -17.80 7.17
CA GLU A 132 -6.65 -18.18 7.28
C GLU A 132 -6.98 -19.49 6.55
N TYR A 133 -6.27 -19.80 5.46
CA TYR A 133 -6.60 -20.95 4.61
C TYR A 133 -5.51 -22.03 4.58
N GLY A 134 -4.40 -21.82 5.28
CA GLY A 134 -3.32 -22.80 5.41
C GLY A 134 -2.58 -23.08 4.11
N LEU A 135 -2.51 -22.10 3.19
CA LEU A 135 -1.71 -22.21 1.96
C LEU A 135 -0.22 -22.32 2.31
N ASP A 136 0.45 -23.33 1.78
CA ASP A 136 1.91 -23.36 1.77
C ASP A 136 2.44 -22.56 0.57
N SER A 137 2.69 -21.28 0.80
CA SER A 137 3.17 -20.37 -0.24
C SER A 137 4.50 -20.80 -0.87
N SER A 138 5.29 -21.64 -0.20
CA SER A 138 6.55 -22.16 -0.75
C SER A 138 6.34 -23.18 -1.86
N LYS A 139 5.16 -23.77 -1.95
CA LYS A 139 4.76 -24.72 -3.01
C LYS A 139 4.15 -24.04 -4.21
N VAL A 140 3.82 -22.75 -4.13
CA VAL A 140 3.32 -21.97 -5.26
C VAL A 140 4.48 -21.36 -6.03
N THR A 141 4.49 -21.46 -7.36
CA THR A 141 5.45 -20.71 -8.17
C THR A 141 4.89 -19.32 -8.45
N TRP A 142 5.47 -18.30 -7.83
CA TRP A 142 5.08 -16.90 -8.04
C TRP A 142 5.81 -16.34 -9.24
N VAL A 143 5.07 -16.02 -10.30
CA VAL A 143 5.62 -15.46 -11.54
C VAL A 143 5.51 -13.95 -11.52
N VAL A 144 6.64 -13.24 -11.73
CA VAL A 144 6.71 -11.78 -11.73
C VAL A 144 7.15 -11.25 -13.09
N ASP A 145 6.65 -10.07 -13.48
CA ASP A 145 6.97 -9.41 -14.76
C ASP A 145 7.44 -7.95 -14.61
N ASP A 146 7.74 -7.51 -13.38
CA ASP A 146 8.31 -6.19 -13.09
C ASP A 146 9.40 -6.29 -12.03
N GLU A 147 10.15 -5.21 -11.86
CA GLU A 147 11.21 -5.10 -10.86
C GLU A 147 10.65 -4.81 -9.47
N GLU A 148 11.33 -5.32 -8.46
CA GLU A 148 11.11 -4.89 -7.08
C GLU A 148 11.54 -3.42 -6.89
N HIS A 149 10.81 -2.67 -6.05
CA HIS A 149 11.20 -1.30 -5.72
C HIS A 149 12.49 -1.27 -4.92
N VAL A 150 12.63 -2.20 -3.96
CA VAL A 150 13.83 -2.39 -3.13
C VAL A 150 14.71 -3.45 -3.80
N THR A 151 15.79 -3.04 -4.42
CA THR A 151 16.65 -3.93 -5.21
C THR A 151 17.52 -4.88 -4.37
N GLN A 152 17.68 -4.60 -3.07
CA GLN A 152 18.44 -5.41 -2.13
C GLN A 152 17.71 -6.67 -1.65
N ILE A 153 16.40 -6.77 -1.91
CA ILE A 153 15.59 -7.89 -1.46
C ILE A 153 16.07 -9.21 -2.09
N GLN A 154 16.17 -10.24 -1.27
CA GLN A 154 16.42 -11.59 -1.73
C GLN A 154 15.11 -12.35 -1.83
N LEU A 155 14.66 -12.55 -3.05
CA LEU A 155 13.40 -13.24 -3.31
C LEU A 155 13.50 -14.74 -2.97
N PRO A 156 12.42 -15.36 -2.47
CA PRO A 156 12.34 -16.82 -2.32
C PRO A 156 12.58 -17.55 -3.63
N GLN A 157 13.13 -18.78 -3.57
CA GLN A 157 13.48 -19.58 -4.77
C GLN A 157 12.29 -19.93 -5.67
N ASN A 158 11.08 -19.92 -5.12
CA ASN A 158 9.82 -20.16 -5.85
C ASN A 158 9.25 -18.91 -6.49
N VAL A 159 9.97 -17.78 -6.47
CA VAL A 159 9.65 -16.57 -7.24
C VAL A 159 10.50 -16.58 -8.51
N VAL A 160 9.85 -16.55 -9.67
CA VAL A 160 10.51 -16.62 -10.97
C VAL A 160 10.04 -15.48 -11.88
N HIS A 161 10.90 -15.00 -12.75
CA HIS A 161 10.50 -14.03 -13.75
C HIS A 161 9.71 -14.67 -14.89
N ALA A 162 8.73 -13.92 -15.42
CA ALA A 162 8.09 -14.27 -16.68
C ALA A 162 9.17 -14.36 -17.80
N PRO A 163 8.97 -15.20 -18.82
CA PRO A 163 9.85 -15.21 -19.98
C PRO A 163 9.96 -13.83 -20.62
N GLU A 164 11.12 -13.51 -21.19
CA GLU A 164 11.36 -12.23 -21.83
C GLU A 164 10.28 -11.90 -22.88
N GLY A 165 9.78 -10.68 -22.85
CA GLY A 165 8.74 -10.20 -23.73
C GLY A 165 7.31 -10.70 -23.43
N ARG A 166 7.12 -11.52 -22.37
CA ARG A 166 5.82 -12.04 -21.98
C ARG A 166 5.25 -11.27 -20.79
N SER A 167 4.00 -10.81 -20.88
CA SER A 167 3.28 -10.27 -19.75
C SER A 167 2.53 -11.36 -18.96
N LEU A 168 2.21 -11.09 -17.71
CA LEU A 168 1.35 -12.00 -16.92
C LEU A 168 -0.03 -12.17 -17.57
N ALA A 169 -0.55 -11.13 -18.23
CA ALA A 169 -1.83 -11.19 -18.95
C ALA A 169 -1.77 -12.19 -20.09
N ASP A 170 -0.70 -12.18 -20.92
CA ASP A 170 -0.52 -13.15 -22.01
C ASP A 170 -0.39 -14.57 -21.47
N MET A 171 0.35 -14.74 -20.36
CA MET A 171 0.52 -16.04 -19.71
C MET A 171 -0.79 -16.55 -19.08
N MET A 172 -1.69 -15.66 -18.66
CA MET A 172 -3.01 -16.04 -18.16
C MET A 172 -3.91 -16.52 -19.29
N GLU A 173 -3.84 -15.87 -20.47
CA GLU A 173 -4.63 -16.23 -21.66
C GLU A 173 -4.24 -17.60 -22.23
N ASP A 174 -2.95 -17.91 -22.32
CA ASP A 174 -2.46 -19.15 -22.93
C ASP A 174 -2.29 -20.33 -21.98
N GLY A 175 -2.63 -20.16 -20.70
CA GLY A 175 -2.56 -21.24 -19.70
C GLY A 175 -1.21 -21.39 -19.01
N GLY A 176 -0.29 -20.48 -19.22
CA GLY A 176 0.98 -20.40 -18.49
C GLY A 176 0.81 -20.10 -17.01
N LEU A 177 -0.31 -19.48 -16.62
CA LEU A 177 -0.72 -19.23 -15.23
C LEU A 177 -2.10 -19.85 -14.98
N VAL A 178 -2.37 -20.25 -13.74
CA VAL A 178 -3.70 -20.70 -13.29
C VAL A 178 -4.49 -19.60 -12.59
N ALA A 179 -3.78 -18.60 -12.05
CA ALA A 179 -4.33 -17.44 -11.36
C ALA A 179 -3.39 -16.24 -11.50
N GLY A 180 -3.94 -15.04 -11.29
CA GLY A 180 -3.17 -13.81 -11.30
C GLY A 180 -3.90 -12.68 -10.57
N PHE A 181 -3.14 -11.75 -10.03
CA PHE A 181 -3.71 -10.58 -9.37
C PHE A 181 -4.31 -9.63 -10.40
N GLU A 182 -5.45 -9.04 -10.06
CA GLU A 182 -6.16 -8.10 -10.93
C GLU A 182 -5.42 -6.76 -11.10
N ALA A 183 -5.91 -5.94 -12.01
CA ALA A 183 -5.47 -4.57 -12.27
C ALA A 183 -3.93 -4.48 -12.40
N ASN A 184 -3.35 -3.41 -11.86
CA ASN A 184 -1.91 -3.17 -11.95
C ASN A 184 -1.06 -4.06 -11.01
N ALA A 185 -1.69 -4.88 -10.18
CA ALA A 185 -0.97 -5.84 -9.34
C ALA A 185 -0.57 -7.12 -10.10
N GLY A 186 -1.07 -7.33 -11.32
CA GLY A 186 -0.78 -8.52 -12.11
C GLY A 186 -1.31 -8.46 -13.55
N ILE A 187 -2.37 -9.21 -13.83
CA ILE A 187 -2.87 -9.51 -15.16
C ILE A 187 -3.75 -8.42 -15.80
N GLY A 188 -4.08 -7.36 -15.09
CA GLY A 188 -4.83 -6.21 -15.63
C GLY A 188 -3.97 -5.21 -16.42
N ARG A 189 -2.78 -5.59 -16.81
CA ARG A 189 -1.86 -4.77 -17.60
C ARG A 189 -0.92 -5.59 -18.48
N SER A 190 -0.35 -4.93 -19.48
CA SER A 190 0.84 -5.39 -20.20
C SER A 190 1.91 -4.28 -20.20
N GLY A 191 3.17 -4.66 -20.12
CA GLY A 191 4.31 -3.75 -20.00
C GLY A 191 4.61 -3.32 -18.57
N SER A 192 5.75 -2.65 -18.37
CA SER A 192 6.21 -2.14 -17.07
C SER A 192 5.57 -0.80 -16.72
N PRO A 193 5.23 -0.53 -15.45
CA PRO A 193 4.76 0.78 -15.00
C PRO A 193 5.71 1.95 -15.34
N THR A 194 7.00 1.67 -15.49
CA THR A 194 8.02 2.66 -15.87
C THR A 194 8.27 2.73 -17.38
N GLY A 195 7.85 1.72 -18.14
CA GLY A 195 8.05 1.60 -19.59
C GLY A 195 6.82 1.92 -20.44
N GLY A 196 5.77 2.47 -19.85
CA GLY A 196 4.53 2.76 -20.58
C GLY A 196 3.63 1.55 -20.70
N TRP A 197 3.15 1.05 -19.56
CA TRP A 197 2.17 -0.03 -19.49
C TRP A 197 0.83 0.36 -20.12
N LYS A 198 0.09 -0.66 -20.58
CA LYS A 198 -1.28 -0.52 -21.07
C LYS A 198 -2.20 -1.31 -20.16
N GLU A 199 -3.33 -0.73 -19.82
CA GLU A 199 -4.40 -1.45 -19.14
C GLU A 199 -4.94 -2.56 -20.03
N ARG A 200 -5.25 -3.69 -19.43
CA ARG A 200 -5.90 -4.85 -20.06
C ARG A 200 -7.09 -5.28 -19.22
N GLU A 201 -8.16 -5.62 -19.89
CA GLU A 201 -9.30 -6.22 -19.23
C GLU A 201 -8.99 -7.67 -18.87
N ALA A 202 -9.30 -8.06 -17.63
CA ALA A 202 -9.06 -9.40 -17.11
C ALA A 202 -10.40 -10.02 -16.68
N ASN A 203 -11.09 -10.66 -17.61
CA ASN A 203 -12.42 -11.25 -17.42
C ASN A 203 -12.33 -12.67 -16.89
N TYR A 204 -11.78 -12.81 -15.65
CA TYR A 204 -11.70 -14.09 -14.94
C TYR A 204 -12.47 -14.01 -13.62
N PRO A 205 -13.07 -15.11 -13.15
CA PRO A 205 -13.71 -15.16 -11.85
C PRO A 205 -12.69 -14.94 -10.71
N ASP A 206 -13.15 -14.31 -9.65
CA ASP A 206 -12.37 -14.19 -8.42
C ASP A 206 -12.31 -15.55 -7.68
N LEU A 207 -11.19 -15.84 -7.02
CA LEU A 207 -11.05 -17.01 -6.15
C LEU A 207 -12.09 -17.01 -5.03
N PHE A 208 -12.44 -15.83 -4.54
CA PHE A 208 -13.45 -15.62 -3.51
C PHE A 208 -14.63 -14.79 -4.04
N PRO A 209 -15.65 -15.41 -4.67
CA PRO A 209 -16.82 -14.70 -5.19
C PRO A 209 -17.58 -13.90 -4.11
N ASN A 210 -17.46 -14.30 -2.84
CA ASN A 210 -18.06 -13.67 -1.67
C ASN A 210 -17.03 -12.88 -0.85
N ALA A 211 -16.02 -12.27 -1.48
CA ALA A 211 -14.93 -11.56 -0.81
C ALA A 211 -15.41 -10.55 0.23
N ALA A 212 -16.47 -9.78 -0.05
CA ALA A 212 -16.98 -8.76 0.88
C ALA A 212 -17.47 -9.35 2.21
N GLU A 213 -18.11 -10.52 2.19
CA GLU A 213 -18.55 -11.22 3.40
C GLU A 213 -17.37 -11.76 4.20
N LEU A 214 -16.36 -12.29 3.49
CA LEU A 214 -15.13 -12.80 4.11
C LEU A 214 -14.32 -11.65 4.75
N GLU A 215 -14.25 -10.50 4.11
CA GLU A 215 -13.59 -9.29 4.59
C GLU A 215 -14.23 -8.76 5.88
N ASP A 216 -15.56 -8.68 5.94
CA ASP A 216 -16.29 -8.29 7.14
C ASP A 216 -16.04 -9.28 8.30
N ALA A 217 -16.19 -10.58 8.05
CA ALA A 217 -15.95 -11.63 9.04
C ALA A 217 -14.50 -11.62 9.55
N TRP A 218 -13.54 -11.46 8.65
CA TRP A 218 -12.12 -11.38 8.99
C TRP A 218 -11.77 -10.15 9.81
N TYR A 219 -12.32 -8.98 9.44
CA TYR A 219 -12.12 -7.76 10.20
C TYR A 219 -12.70 -7.87 11.61
N ARG A 220 -13.91 -8.41 11.77
CA ARG A 220 -14.52 -8.65 13.09
C ARG A 220 -13.68 -9.61 13.95
N LYS A 221 -13.07 -10.63 13.35
CA LYS A 221 -12.22 -11.61 14.03
C LYS A 221 -10.88 -11.02 14.46
N THR A 222 -10.24 -10.21 13.61
CA THR A 222 -8.82 -9.83 13.74
C THR A 222 -8.59 -8.36 14.10
N GLY A 223 -9.53 -7.48 13.79
CA GLY A 223 -9.34 -6.03 13.86
C GLY A 223 -8.32 -5.50 12.83
N ILE A 224 -7.88 -6.32 11.87
CA ILE A 224 -6.89 -5.93 10.86
C ILE A 224 -7.62 -5.28 9.69
N TYR A 225 -7.29 -4.01 9.44
CA TYR A 225 -7.75 -3.28 8.27
C TYR A 225 -6.55 -2.87 7.42
N PRO A 226 -6.24 -3.59 6.32
CA PRO A 226 -5.00 -3.43 5.58
C PRO A 226 -4.77 -2.02 5.06
N MET A 227 -3.61 -1.47 5.36
CA MET A 227 -3.12 -0.22 4.81
C MET A 227 -2.53 -0.45 3.40
N HIS A 228 -2.72 0.53 2.50
CA HIS A 228 -2.24 0.45 1.12
C HIS A 228 -1.40 1.66 0.71
N GLY A 229 -1.48 2.77 1.43
CA GLY A 229 -0.63 3.96 1.31
C GLY A 229 -0.33 4.55 2.67
N THR A 230 0.91 4.97 2.91
CA THR A 230 1.35 5.65 4.14
C THR A 230 2.26 6.82 3.78
N ILE A 231 2.44 7.76 4.71
CA ILE A 231 3.34 8.90 4.55
C ILE A 231 4.67 8.61 5.25
N VAL A 232 5.77 8.82 4.53
CA VAL A 232 7.13 8.73 5.08
C VAL A 232 7.81 10.09 5.03
N VAL A 233 8.75 10.29 5.96
CA VAL A 233 9.55 11.51 6.10
C VAL A 233 11.03 11.11 6.19
N LYS A 234 11.93 11.85 5.54
CA LYS A 234 13.38 11.66 5.68
C LYS A 234 13.80 11.72 7.15
N ASP A 235 14.64 10.78 7.57
CA ASP A 235 15.20 10.79 8.94
C ASP A 235 15.93 12.11 9.25
N ALA A 236 16.67 12.67 8.28
CA ALA A 236 17.39 13.94 8.42
C ALA A 236 16.46 15.13 8.70
N VAL A 237 15.24 15.12 8.14
CA VAL A 237 14.24 16.17 8.40
C VAL A 237 13.76 16.08 9.85
N LEU A 238 13.40 14.90 10.32
CA LEU A 238 12.92 14.70 11.69
C LEU A 238 14.02 14.86 12.72
N ALA A 239 15.26 14.48 12.42
CA ALA A 239 16.40 14.71 13.31
C ALA A 239 16.64 16.20 13.56
N LYS A 240 16.46 17.05 12.53
CA LYS A 240 16.66 18.50 12.64
C LYS A 240 15.39 19.23 13.11
N HIS A 241 14.22 18.73 12.72
CA HIS A 241 12.93 19.35 12.93
C HIS A 241 11.89 18.32 13.39
N PRO A 242 11.99 17.78 14.63
CA PRO A 242 11.11 16.71 15.10
C PRO A 242 9.62 17.09 15.10
N TRP A 243 9.32 18.37 15.32
CA TRP A 243 7.96 18.92 15.27
C TRP A 243 7.23 18.73 13.91
N VAL A 244 7.97 18.47 12.82
CA VAL A 244 7.40 18.23 11.47
C VAL A 244 6.49 17.01 11.48
N ALA A 245 6.80 15.98 12.27
CA ALA A 245 5.94 14.80 12.37
C ALA A 245 4.54 15.17 12.85
N ARG A 246 4.45 15.99 13.91
CA ARG A 246 3.16 16.48 14.44
C ARG A 246 2.47 17.41 13.47
N SER A 247 3.18 18.37 12.87
CA SER A 247 2.59 19.32 11.92
C SER A 247 1.98 18.63 10.70
N LEU A 248 2.64 17.60 10.15
CA LEU A 248 2.11 16.78 9.08
C LEU A 248 0.87 16.01 9.55
N PHE A 249 0.95 15.32 10.68
CA PHE A 249 -0.16 14.53 11.21
C PHE A 249 -1.41 15.38 11.44
N GLU A 250 -1.28 16.57 12.00
CA GLU A 250 -2.37 17.51 12.21
C GLU A 250 -2.96 18.04 10.91
N ALA A 251 -2.10 18.39 9.92
CA ALA A 251 -2.56 18.87 8.61
C ALA A 251 -3.36 17.78 7.87
N PHE A 252 -2.83 16.55 7.83
CA PHE A 252 -3.53 15.42 7.21
C PHE A 252 -4.82 15.05 7.96
N SER A 253 -4.83 15.12 9.28
CA SER A 253 -6.02 14.87 10.11
C SER A 253 -7.11 15.91 9.84
N ARG A 254 -6.76 17.19 9.75
CA ARG A 254 -7.71 18.27 9.40
C ARG A 254 -8.26 18.12 7.98
N ALA A 255 -7.42 17.75 7.00
CA ALA A 255 -7.86 17.54 5.63
C ALA A 255 -8.82 16.35 5.54
N LYS A 256 -8.49 15.25 6.23
CA LYS A 256 -9.37 14.08 6.32
C LYS A 256 -10.69 14.43 7.00
N ALA A 257 -10.70 15.17 8.12
CA ALA A 257 -11.93 15.58 8.81
C ALA A 257 -12.86 16.35 7.87
N LYS A 258 -12.33 17.34 7.14
CA LYS A 258 -13.09 18.09 6.12
C LYS A 258 -13.71 17.16 5.06
N TRP A 259 -12.99 16.15 4.61
CA TRP A 259 -13.51 15.17 3.66
C TRP A 259 -14.55 14.25 4.30
N LEU A 260 -14.36 13.80 5.55
CA LEU A 260 -15.35 12.96 6.26
C LEU A 260 -16.71 13.64 6.37
N ASP A 261 -16.75 14.96 6.63
CA ASP A 261 -18.00 15.72 6.65
C ASP A 261 -18.75 15.62 5.30
N THR A 262 -18.01 15.69 4.18
CA THR A 262 -18.60 15.56 2.84
C THR A 262 -18.96 14.11 2.51
N LEU A 263 -18.21 13.13 3.05
CA LEU A 263 -18.49 11.71 2.89
C LEU A 263 -19.80 11.33 3.60
N HIS A 264 -19.96 11.75 4.86
CA HIS A 264 -21.13 11.44 5.70
C HIS A 264 -22.39 12.17 5.23
N SER A 265 -22.29 13.44 4.83
CA SER A 265 -23.42 14.17 4.25
C SER A 265 -23.85 13.65 2.87
N GLY A 266 -23.06 12.79 2.25
CA GLY A 266 -23.33 12.28 0.91
C GLY A 266 -22.95 13.25 -0.22
N ALA A 267 -22.32 14.39 0.07
CA ALA A 267 -21.86 15.35 -0.93
C ALA A 267 -20.68 14.82 -1.76
N ALA A 268 -19.79 14.02 -1.14
CA ALA A 268 -18.69 13.35 -1.83
C ALA A 268 -19.20 12.20 -2.71
N GLN A 269 -18.94 12.24 -4.03
CA GLN A 269 -19.55 11.33 -5.02
C GLN A 269 -18.57 10.65 -5.97
N THR A 270 -17.25 10.81 -5.79
CA THR A 270 -16.27 10.10 -6.62
C THR A 270 -16.37 8.59 -6.41
N ALA A 271 -15.80 7.79 -7.31
CA ALA A 271 -15.73 6.33 -7.14
C ALA A 271 -15.02 5.95 -5.83
N SER A 272 -13.97 6.68 -5.47
CA SER A 272 -13.26 6.51 -4.19
C SER A 272 -14.17 6.81 -2.99
N ASP A 273 -14.96 7.89 -3.03
CA ASP A 273 -15.88 8.25 -1.95
C ASP A 273 -16.96 7.18 -1.74
N LYS A 274 -17.53 6.68 -2.84
CA LYS A 274 -18.54 5.60 -2.79
C LYS A 274 -17.95 4.34 -2.17
N LYS A 275 -16.72 3.98 -2.53
CA LYS A 275 -15.99 2.85 -1.96
C LYS A 275 -15.80 3.04 -0.44
N TYR A 276 -15.26 4.18 0.00
CA TYR A 276 -15.04 4.43 1.43
C TYR A 276 -16.34 4.50 2.21
N ARG A 277 -17.41 5.08 1.64
CA ARG A 277 -18.73 5.05 2.25
C ARG A 277 -19.28 3.63 2.42
N ALA A 278 -19.02 2.73 1.48
CA ALA A 278 -19.39 1.33 1.65
C ALA A 278 -18.58 0.66 2.78
N LEU A 279 -17.29 0.98 2.90
CA LEU A 279 -16.40 0.44 3.93
C LEU A 279 -16.76 0.91 5.34
N THR A 280 -17.43 2.07 5.53
CA THR A 280 -17.89 2.49 6.87
C THR A 280 -18.84 1.48 7.52
N LYS A 281 -19.54 0.67 6.74
CA LYS A 281 -20.42 -0.39 7.25
C LYS A 281 -19.64 -1.52 7.96
N ILE A 282 -18.36 -1.68 7.64
CA ILE A 282 -17.46 -2.71 8.18
C ILE A 282 -16.59 -2.11 9.28
N VAL A 283 -15.92 -1.00 8.98
CA VAL A 283 -14.83 -0.48 9.81
C VAL A 283 -15.24 0.69 10.73
N GLY A 284 -16.48 1.16 10.64
CA GLY A 284 -17.00 2.31 11.40
C GLY A 284 -16.89 3.63 10.64
N ASP A 285 -17.27 4.71 11.29
CA ASP A 285 -17.49 6.03 10.68
C ASP A 285 -16.24 6.64 10.03
N ASP A 286 -15.04 6.33 10.52
CA ASP A 286 -13.78 6.73 9.89
C ASP A 286 -13.17 5.57 9.07
N PRO A 287 -13.34 5.54 7.75
CA PRO A 287 -12.77 4.48 6.91
C PRO A 287 -11.27 4.66 6.62
N LEU A 288 -10.65 5.72 7.17
CA LEU A 288 -9.21 6.01 7.06
C LEU A 288 -8.63 6.38 8.43
N PRO A 289 -8.69 5.50 9.45
CA PRO A 289 -8.20 5.84 10.78
C PRO A 289 -6.68 6.09 10.75
N TYR A 290 -6.25 7.26 11.27
CA TYR A 290 -4.86 7.63 11.47
C TYR A 290 -4.45 7.37 12.93
N GLY A 291 -3.14 7.44 13.22
CA GLY A 291 -2.57 7.25 14.55
C GLY A 291 -2.20 5.80 14.87
N MET A 292 -1.25 5.62 15.80
CA MET A 292 -0.73 4.29 16.17
C MET A 292 -1.74 3.46 16.92
N LYS A 293 -2.45 4.04 17.88
CA LYS A 293 -3.37 3.33 18.78
C LYS A 293 -4.43 2.53 18.02
N GLN A 294 -5.07 3.17 17.03
CA GLN A 294 -6.15 2.55 16.24
C GLN A 294 -5.64 1.52 15.22
N ASN A 295 -4.34 1.59 14.89
CA ASN A 295 -3.73 0.81 13.81
C ASN A 295 -2.73 -0.24 14.27
N LEU A 296 -2.55 -0.41 15.57
CA LEU A 296 -1.51 -1.28 16.12
C LEU A 296 -1.66 -2.73 15.64
N ALA A 297 -2.88 -3.27 15.58
CA ALA A 297 -3.15 -4.61 15.06
C ALA A 297 -2.69 -4.76 13.60
N THR A 298 -3.05 -3.77 12.75
CA THR A 298 -2.69 -3.78 11.33
C THR A 298 -1.18 -3.58 11.10
N VAL A 299 -0.53 -2.71 11.89
CA VAL A 299 0.93 -2.50 11.80
C VAL A 299 1.69 -3.77 12.19
N LYS A 300 1.27 -4.43 13.27
CA LYS A 300 1.85 -5.72 13.69
C LYS A 300 1.64 -6.80 12.63
N ALA A 301 0.45 -6.87 12.04
CA ALA A 301 0.16 -7.83 10.98
C ALA A 301 0.99 -7.58 9.72
N LEU A 302 1.24 -6.31 9.34
CA LEU A 302 2.10 -5.96 8.22
C LEU A 302 3.54 -6.43 8.46
N GLU A 303 4.09 -6.16 9.65
CA GLU A 303 5.45 -6.59 10.02
C GLU A 303 5.55 -8.13 10.00
N ASP A 304 4.60 -8.80 10.65
CA ASP A 304 4.56 -10.27 10.71
C ASP A 304 4.46 -10.90 9.31
N THR A 305 3.57 -10.38 8.49
CA THR A 305 3.36 -10.85 7.11
C THR A 305 4.60 -10.63 6.24
N ALA A 306 5.26 -9.47 6.36
CA ALA A 306 6.48 -9.18 5.63
C ALA A 306 7.62 -10.13 6.05
N PHE A 307 7.78 -10.38 7.34
CA PHE A 307 8.81 -11.28 7.85
C PHE A 307 8.54 -12.75 7.46
N LYS A 308 7.32 -13.25 7.64
CA LYS A 308 6.92 -14.63 7.26
C LYS A 308 7.15 -14.90 5.78
N GLN A 309 6.95 -13.90 4.93
CA GLN A 309 7.18 -14.00 3.49
C GLN A 309 8.63 -13.73 3.06
N LYS A 310 9.56 -13.60 4.02
CA LYS A 310 10.99 -13.37 3.79
C LYS A 310 11.29 -12.06 3.04
N LEU A 311 10.41 -11.06 3.19
CA LEU A 311 10.59 -9.74 2.59
C LEU A 311 11.52 -8.84 3.43
N THR A 312 11.64 -9.11 4.72
CA THR A 312 12.56 -8.44 5.63
C THR A 312 13.54 -9.44 6.21
N PRO A 313 14.83 -9.07 6.39
CA PRO A 313 15.87 -10.00 6.85
C PRO A 313 15.74 -10.36 8.34
N LYS A 314 15.00 -9.54 9.11
CA LYS A 314 14.76 -9.72 10.55
C LYS A 314 13.42 -9.09 10.96
N ARG A 315 12.93 -9.48 12.13
CA ARG A 315 11.82 -8.79 12.80
C ARG A 315 12.22 -7.36 13.13
N MET A 316 11.25 -6.43 13.05
CA MET A 316 11.46 -5.03 13.35
C MET A 316 10.55 -4.58 14.49
N ALA A 317 11.07 -3.81 15.43
CA ALA A 317 10.25 -3.18 16.44
C ALA A 317 9.35 -2.09 15.80
N ILE A 318 8.14 -1.93 16.30
CA ILE A 318 7.21 -0.92 15.80
C ILE A 318 7.80 0.48 15.85
N SER A 319 8.54 0.79 16.92
CA SER A 319 9.28 2.06 17.11
C SER A 319 10.38 2.32 16.08
N ASP A 320 10.88 1.26 15.41
CA ASP A 320 11.92 1.41 14.38
C ASP A 320 11.31 1.73 13.00
N ILE A 321 10.00 1.46 12.84
CA ILE A 321 9.29 1.60 11.58
C ILE A 321 8.24 2.71 11.58
N PHE A 322 7.78 3.18 12.73
CA PHE A 322 6.85 4.31 12.83
C PHE A 322 7.27 5.30 13.90
N VAL A 323 7.19 6.59 13.58
CA VAL A 323 7.24 7.67 14.57
C VAL A 323 5.81 7.99 14.99
N ASP A 324 5.54 7.94 16.28
CA ASP A 324 4.26 8.36 16.85
C ASP A 324 4.26 9.88 17.05
N PRO A 325 3.51 10.65 16.25
CA PRO A 325 3.50 12.11 16.35
C PRO A 325 2.83 12.63 17.60
N GLU A 326 2.15 11.76 18.38
CA GLU A 326 1.56 12.14 19.67
C GLU A 326 2.61 12.10 20.81
N GLN A 327 3.79 11.51 20.53
CA GLN A 327 4.89 11.36 21.49
C GLN A 327 6.10 12.26 21.21
N VAL A 328 6.07 13.09 20.15
CA VAL A 328 7.14 14.03 19.73
C VAL A 328 6.70 15.48 19.82
#